data_fcb3c4120a75eca7908e1af111c29c7e
#
_entry.id   fcb3c4120a75eca7908e1af111c29c7e
#
_cell.length_a   1.000
_cell.length_b   1.000
_cell.length_c   1.000
_cell.angle_alpha   90.00
_cell.angle_beta   90.00
_cell.angle_gamma   90.00
#
_symmetry.space_group_name_H-M   'P 1'
#
loop_
_entity.id
_entity.type
_entity.pdbx_description
1 polymer ?
#
loop_
_entity_poly.entity_id
_entity_poly.type
_entity_poly.pdbx_seq_one_letter_code
_entity_poly.pdbx_strand_id
1 'polypeptide(L)'
;MPKLLRLIIAIVLGFAAGSAVNMGLILVSGSVIPPPAGADVTTTEGLKASMHLMEPKHFLFPFLAHALGTLVGAFIATLLTPDRSRGPAYAVGALFFLGGCAAAYMLPAPAWFKVVDLALAYGPPTLLGHLLAARGRRSPRTAG
;
A
#
# COMPACT_ATOMS: atom_id res chain seq x y z
N MET A 1 11.46 25.09 -10.15
CA MET A 1 11.29 23.71 -10.60
C MET A 1 9.97 23.60 -11.36
N PRO A 2 9.96 23.03 -12.58
CA PRO A 2 8.74 22.86 -13.36
C PRO A 2 7.67 22.03 -12.62
N LYS A 3 6.39 22.35 -12.85
CA LYS A 3 5.25 21.67 -12.16
C LYS A 3 5.31 20.15 -12.39
N LEU A 4 5.56 19.72 -13.62
CA LEU A 4 5.64 18.31 -13.98
C LEU A 4 6.71 17.57 -13.17
N LEU A 5 7.91 18.15 -13.02
CA LEU A 5 8.99 17.54 -12.25
C LEU A 5 8.60 17.38 -10.78
N ARG A 6 7.90 18.36 -10.18
CA ARG A 6 7.40 18.25 -8.80
C ARG A 6 6.39 17.12 -8.65
N LEU A 7 5.50 16.94 -9.62
CA LEU A 7 4.51 15.85 -9.60
C LEU A 7 5.20 14.48 -9.71
N ILE A 8 6.18 14.35 -10.60
CA ILE A 8 6.97 13.11 -10.73
C ILE A 8 7.69 12.78 -9.42
N ILE A 9 8.36 13.77 -8.82
CA ILE A 9 9.06 13.58 -7.54
C ILE A 9 8.07 13.17 -6.43
N ALA A 10 6.90 13.81 -6.36
CA ALA A 10 5.87 13.46 -5.38
C ALA A 10 5.39 12.01 -5.54
N ILE A 11 5.17 11.55 -6.77
CA ILE A 11 4.77 10.17 -7.06
C ILE A 11 5.90 9.20 -6.69
N VAL A 12 7.13 9.46 -7.11
CA VAL A 12 8.28 8.57 -6.84
C VAL A 12 8.54 8.45 -5.35
N LEU A 13 8.59 9.56 -4.63
CA LEU A 13 8.83 9.56 -3.18
C LEU A 13 7.65 8.97 -2.41
N GLY A 14 6.42 9.25 -2.83
CA GLY A 14 5.23 8.64 -2.26
C GLY A 14 5.23 7.11 -2.44
N PHE A 15 5.50 6.64 -3.66
CA PHE A 15 5.61 5.21 -3.94
C PHE A 15 6.74 4.54 -3.16
N ALA A 16 7.91 5.17 -3.07
CA ALA A 16 9.04 4.67 -2.29
C ALA A 16 8.72 4.57 -0.80
N ALA A 17 8.11 5.60 -0.20
CA ALA A 17 7.71 5.60 1.20
C ALA A 17 6.64 4.53 1.49
N GLY A 18 5.63 4.40 0.63
CA GLY A 18 4.61 3.36 0.74
C GLY A 18 5.21 1.96 0.60
N SER A 19 6.14 1.76 -0.32
CA SER A 19 6.84 0.48 -0.51
C SER A 19 7.70 0.12 0.71
N ALA A 20 8.34 1.09 1.36
CA ALA A 20 9.09 0.87 2.59
C ALA A 20 8.17 0.40 3.73
N VAL A 21 6.99 1.00 3.88
CA VAL A 21 5.99 0.56 4.87
C VAL A 21 5.47 -0.84 4.54
N ASN A 22 5.13 -1.09 3.28
CA ASN A 22 4.67 -2.40 2.81
C ASN A 22 5.71 -3.49 3.13
N MET A 23 6.95 -3.29 2.71
CA MET A 23 8.04 -4.25 2.95
C MET A 23 8.31 -4.41 4.46
N GLY A 24 8.32 -3.33 5.23
CA GLY A 24 8.51 -3.38 6.67
C GLY A 24 7.47 -4.27 7.37
N LEU A 25 6.19 -4.14 7.00
CA LEU A 25 5.12 -4.98 7.55
C LEU A 25 5.28 -6.46 7.15
N ILE A 26 5.67 -6.73 5.91
CA ILE A 26 5.95 -8.11 5.46
C ILE A 26 7.13 -8.70 6.24
N LEU A 27 8.22 -7.94 6.45
CA LEU A 27 9.39 -8.43 7.18
C LEU A 27 9.10 -8.75 8.65
N VAL A 28 8.24 -7.98 9.32
CA VAL A 28 7.89 -8.26 10.72
C VAL A 28 6.78 -9.30 10.86
N SER A 29 6.06 -9.62 9.80
CA SER A 29 4.89 -10.50 9.85
C SER A 29 5.18 -11.87 10.44
N GLY A 30 6.29 -12.48 10.06
CA GLY A 30 6.70 -13.81 10.54
C GLY A 30 7.08 -13.85 12.02
N SER A 31 7.44 -12.70 12.62
CA SER A 31 7.70 -12.59 14.06
C SER A 31 6.43 -12.49 14.90
N VAL A 32 5.34 -11.98 14.30
CA VAL A 32 4.05 -11.79 14.97
C VAL A 32 3.11 -12.95 14.72
N ILE A 33 3.02 -13.40 13.46
CA ILE A 33 2.24 -14.56 13.03
C ILE A 33 3.21 -15.50 12.30
N PRO A 34 3.86 -16.44 13.00
CA PRO A 34 4.81 -17.36 12.38
C PRO A 34 4.17 -18.16 11.25
N PRO A 35 4.92 -18.43 10.17
CA PRO A 35 4.45 -19.32 9.10
C PRO A 35 4.08 -20.71 9.64
N PRO A 36 3.15 -21.43 8.97
CA PRO A 36 2.83 -22.80 9.33
C PRO A 36 4.05 -23.70 9.25
N ALA A 37 4.06 -24.79 10.05
CA ALA A 37 5.12 -25.77 10.00
C ALA A 37 5.29 -26.35 8.58
N GLY A 38 6.52 -26.37 8.07
CA GLY A 38 6.84 -26.83 6.73
C GLY A 38 6.65 -25.82 5.61
N ALA A 39 6.16 -24.60 5.91
CA ALA A 39 6.05 -23.55 4.91
C ALA A 39 7.41 -22.88 4.67
N ASP A 40 7.79 -22.74 3.40
CA ASP A 40 8.90 -21.87 2.97
C ASP A 40 8.33 -20.55 2.46
N VAL A 41 8.62 -19.46 3.17
CA VAL A 41 8.22 -18.09 2.80
C VAL A 41 9.41 -17.22 2.40
N THR A 42 10.60 -17.83 2.24
CA THR A 42 11.84 -17.11 1.95
C THR A 42 12.05 -16.86 0.46
N THR A 43 11.41 -17.64 -0.40
CA THR A 43 11.48 -17.52 -1.86
C THR A 43 10.07 -17.42 -2.45
N THR A 44 9.95 -16.85 -3.65
CA THR A 44 8.67 -16.79 -4.38
C THR A 44 8.12 -18.18 -4.69
N GLU A 45 8.98 -19.10 -5.09
CA GLU A 45 8.63 -20.49 -5.39
C GLU A 45 8.20 -21.23 -4.12
N GLY A 46 8.94 -21.06 -3.03
CA GLY A 46 8.60 -21.62 -1.71
C GLY A 46 7.25 -21.11 -1.21
N LEU A 47 7.01 -19.79 -1.33
CA LEU A 47 5.74 -19.18 -0.96
C LEU A 47 4.58 -19.73 -1.79
N LYS A 48 4.75 -19.88 -3.11
CA LYS A 48 3.73 -20.49 -3.99
C LYS A 48 3.42 -21.92 -3.57
N ALA A 49 4.46 -22.71 -3.32
CA ALA A 49 4.30 -24.11 -2.91
C ALA A 49 3.63 -24.24 -1.54
N SER A 50 3.89 -23.31 -0.62
CA SER A 50 3.39 -23.32 0.76
C SER A 50 2.04 -22.63 0.95
N MET A 51 1.50 -21.98 -0.08
CA MET A 51 0.28 -21.18 0.04
C MET A 51 -0.93 -21.98 0.55
N HIS A 52 -1.01 -23.27 0.20
CA HIS A 52 -2.07 -24.17 0.65
C HIS A 52 -2.03 -24.48 2.17
N LEU A 53 -0.89 -24.23 2.83
CA LEU A 53 -0.72 -24.38 4.28
C LEU A 53 -1.19 -23.15 5.06
N MET A 54 -1.38 -21.99 4.37
CA MET A 54 -1.70 -20.73 5.01
C MET A 54 -3.14 -20.71 5.51
N GLU A 55 -3.30 -20.33 6.77
CA GLU A 55 -4.60 -20.05 7.41
C GLU A 55 -5.00 -18.58 7.21
N PRO A 56 -6.28 -18.19 7.39
CA PRO A 56 -6.74 -16.81 7.23
C PRO A 56 -5.91 -15.77 7.99
N LYS A 57 -5.42 -16.09 9.20
CA LYS A 57 -4.58 -15.17 10.00
C LYS A 57 -3.28 -14.76 9.30
N HIS A 58 -2.72 -15.63 8.44
CA HIS A 58 -1.48 -15.37 7.74
C HIS A 58 -1.64 -14.33 6.61
N PHE A 59 -2.88 -14.05 6.19
CA PHE A 59 -3.19 -13.01 5.20
C PHE A 59 -3.40 -11.63 5.81
N LEU A 60 -3.42 -11.51 7.14
CA LEU A 60 -3.60 -10.22 7.82
C LEU A 60 -2.48 -9.24 7.51
N PHE A 61 -1.22 -9.65 7.67
CA PHE A 61 -0.08 -8.78 7.39
C PHE A 61 0.07 -8.41 5.92
N PRO A 62 -0.07 -9.32 4.94
CA PRO A 62 -0.14 -8.95 3.53
C PRO A 62 -1.21 -7.88 3.25
N PHE A 63 -2.43 -8.04 3.78
CA PHE A 63 -3.48 -7.04 3.63
C PHE A 63 -3.10 -5.69 4.25
N LEU A 64 -2.60 -5.68 5.49
CA LEU A 64 -2.15 -4.46 6.17
C LEU A 64 -0.97 -3.80 5.44
N ALA A 65 -0.04 -4.59 4.91
CA ALA A 65 1.10 -4.11 4.15
C ALA A 65 0.62 -3.36 2.89
N HIS A 66 -0.32 -3.93 2.15
CA HIS A 66 -0.91 -3.30 0.97
C HIS A 66 -1.69 -2.04 1.36
N ALA A 67 -2.58 -2.12 2.35
CA ALA A 67 -3.43 -1.01 2.76
C ALA A 67 -2.63 0.16 3.35
N LEU A 68 -1.75 -0.10 4.31
CA LEU A 68 -0.95 0.95 4.96
C LEU A 68 0.14 1.48 4.04
N GLY A 69 0.75 0.62 3.21
CA GLY A 69 1.70 1.06 2.18
C GLY A 69 1.04 2.02 1.20
N THR A 70 -0.15 1.67 0.69
CA THR A 70 -0.93 2.54 -0.20
C THR A 70 -1.32 3.85 0.47
N LEU A 71 -1.80 3.80 1.72
CA LEU A 71 -2.20 4.97 2.50
C LEU A 71 -1.04 5.94 2.69
N VAL A 72 0.10 5.44 3.19
CA VAL A 72 1.29 6.27 3.42
C VAL A 72 1.83 6.81 2.11
N GLY A 73 1.88 6.00 1.06
CA GLY A 73 2.31 6.44 -0.27
C GLY A 73 1.46 7.58 -0.81
N ALA A 74 0.14 7.45 -0.77
CA ALA A 74 -0.81 8.50 -1.20
C ALA A 74 -0.72 9.75 -0.32
N PHE A 75 -0.55 9.58 0.99
CA PHE A 75 -0.37 10.68 1.95
C PHE A 75 0.88 11.50 1.62
N ILE A 76 2.03 10.85 1.48
CA ILE A 76 3.31 11.51 1.15
C ILE A 76 3.25 12.18 -0.23
N ALA A 77 2.71 11.49 -1.25
CA ALA A 77 2.56 12.07 -2.57
C ALA A 77 1.70 13.35 -2.53
N THR A 78 0.62 13.37 -1.75
CA THR A 78 -0.20 14.57 -1.56
C THR A 78 0.56 15.66 -0.82
N LEU A 79 1.29 15.35 0.25
CA LEU A 79 2.06 16.33 1.02
C LEU A 79 3.10 17.06 0.17
N LEU A 80 3.78 16.32 -0.71
CA LEU A 80 4.83 16.85 -1.58
C LEU A 80 4.29 17.63 -2.79
N THR A 81 2.99 17.56 -3.05
CA THR A 81 2.35 18.32 -4.13
C THR A 81 1.96 19.71 -3.62
N PRO A 82 2.43 20.79 -4.27
CA PRO A 82 2.25 22.18 -3.77
C PRO A 82 0.79 22.59 -3.57
N ASP A 83 -0.08 22.21 -4.51
CA ASP A 83 -1.52 22.48 -4.50
C ASP A 83 -2.33 21.36 -3.80
N ARG A 84 -1.63 20.33 -3.28
CA ARG A 84 -2.25 19.14 -2.71
C ARG A 84 -3.33 18.53 -3.60
N SER A 85 -3.11 18.56 -4.90
CA SER A 85 -4.00 17.94 -5.87
C SER A 85 -4.03 16.43 -5.72
N ARG A 86 -5.13 15.81 -6.15
CA ARG A 86 -5.38 14.36 -6.01
C ARG A 86 -4.52 13.51 -6.92
N GLY A 87 -4.08 14.06 -8.06
CA GLY A 87 -3.41 13.29 -9.11
C GLY A 87 -2.27 12.41 -8.64
N PRO A 88 -1.25 12.93 -7.94
CA PRO A 88 -0.13 12.13 -7.44
C PRO A 88 -0.55 11.01 -6.47
N ALA A 89 -1.51 11.28 -5.57
CA ALA A 89 -2.03 10.26 -4.67
C ALA A 89 -2.68 9.09 -5.42
N TYR A 90 -3.54 9.42 -6.41
CA TYR A 90 -4.20 8.41 -7.24
C TYR A 90 -3.23 7.66 -8.15
N ALA A 91 -2.18 8.33 -8.65
CA ALA A 91 -1.11 7.66 -9.40
C ALA A 91 -0.39 6.62 -8.52
N VAL A 92 -0.05 6.97 -7.28
CA VAL A 92 0.55 6.02 -6.32
C VAL A 92 -0.40 4.88 -6.01
N GLY A 93 -1.67 5.17 -5.72
CA GLY A 93 -2.70 4.15 -5.47
C GLY A 93 -2.87 3.19 -6.65
N ALA A 94 -2.85 3.70 -7.88
CA ALA A 94 -2.91 2.89 -9.09
C ALA A 94 -1.69 1.98 -9.25
N LEU A 95 -0.48 2.47 -8.96
CA LEU A 95 0.75 1.66 -8.98
C LEU A 95 0.68 0.53 -7.95
N PHE A 96 0.23 0.80 -6.74
CA PHE A 96 0.03 -0.25 -5.73
C PHE A 96 -1.04 -1.25 -6.15
N PHE A 97 -2.16 -0.79 -6.71
CA PHE A 97 -3.22 -1.67 -7.21
C PHE A 97 -2.73 -2.59 -8.34
N LEU A 98 -1.95 -2.07 -9.28
CA LEU A 98 -1.32 -2.89 -10.34
C LEU A 98 -0.38 -3.93 -9.74
N GLY A 99 0.40 -3.56 -8.72
CA GLY A 99 1.23 -4.51 -7.96
C GLY A 99 0.38 -5.59 -7.28
N GLY A 100 -0.74 -5.23 -6.68
CA GLY A 100 -1.70 -6.17 -6.09
C GLY A 100 -2.33 -7.11 -7.10
N CYS A 101 -2.70 -6.61 -8.28
CA CYS A 101 -3.18 -7.43 -9.39
C CYS A 101 -2.11 -8.45 -9.84
N ALA A 102 -0.86 -8.00 -9.96
CA ALA A 102 0.25 -8.89 -10.31
C ALA A 102 0.46 -9.97 -9.24
N ALA A 103 0.45 -9.61 -7.96
CA ALA A 103 0.55 -10.56 -6.86
C ALA A 103 -0.61 -11.57 -6.85
N ALA A 104 -1.84 -11.09 -7.07
CA ALA A 104 -3.04 -11.94 -7.14
C ALA A 104 -3.00 -12.92 -8.32
N TYR A 105 -2.34 -12.54 -9.43
CA TYR A 105 -2.10 -13.42 -10.56
C TYR A 105 -0.99 -14.44 -10.29
N MET A 106 0.12 -13.99 -9.70
CA MET A 106 1.32 -14.81 -9.51
C MET A 106 1.20 -15.80 -8.36
N LEU A 107 0.45 -15.45 -7.30
CA LEU A 107 0.33 -16.27 -6.09
C LEU A 107 -1.02 -17.01 -6.06
N PRO A 108 -1.03 -18.32 -5.71
CA PRO A 108 -2.25 -19.12 -5.60
C PRO A 108 -2.98 -18.85 -4.27
N ALA A 109 -3.13 -17.58 -3.90
CA ALA A 109 -3.86 -17.18 -2.70
C ALA A 109 -5.36 -17.50 -2.82
N PRO A 110 -6.07 -17.72 -1.70
CA PRO A 110 -7.50 -18.00 -1.69
C PRO A 110 -8.31 -16.87 -2.38
N ALA A 111 -9.36 -17.24 -3.10
CA ALA A 111 -10.19 -16.28 -3.83
C ALA A 111 -10.77 -15.18 -2.94
N TRP A 112 -11.22 -15.52 -1.72
CA TRP A 112 -11.74 -14.55 -0.76
C TRP A 112 -10.71 -13.47 -0.43
N PHE A 113 -9.43 -13.85 -0.24
CA PHE A 113 -8.37 -12.90 0.07
C PHE A 113 -8.11 -11.97 -1.12
N LYS A 114 -7.99 -12.53 -2.34
CA LYS A 114 -7.80 -11.73 -3.55
C LYS A 114 -8.89 -10.68 -3.72
N VAL A 115 -10.15 -11.05 -3.48
CA VAL A 115 -11.29 -10.11 -3.59
C VAL A 115 -11.20 -9.03 -2.51
N VAL A 116 -10.99 -9.40 -1.25
CA VAL A 116 -10.90 -8.45 -0.14
C VAL A 116 -9.72 -7.50 -0.33
N ASP A 117 -8.56 -8.03 -0.69
CA ASP A 117 -7.34 -7.25 -0.89
C ASP A 117 -7.50 -6.23 -2.04
N LEU A 118 -7.92 -6.69 -3.22
CA LEU A 118 -8.08 -5.81 -4.38
C LEU A 118 -9.20 -4.78 -4.20
N ALA A 119 -10.26 -5.09 -3.45
CA ALA A 119 -11.35 -4.17 -3.22
C ALA A 119 -11.04 -3.12 -2.15
N LEU A 120 -10.31 -3.47 -1.09
CA LEU A 120 -10.19 -2.65 0.12
C LEU A 120 -8.79 -2.10 0.38
N ALA A 121 -7.71 -2.75 -0.09
CA ALA A 121 -6.36 -2.36 0.28
C ALA A 121 -5.77 -1.21 -0.56
N TYR A 122 -6.44 -0.76 -1.61
CA TYR A 122 -5.88 0.25 -2.55
C TYR A 122 -6.76 1.50 -2.70
N GLY A 123 -8.00 1.37 -3.12
CA GLY A 123 -8.90 2.50 -3.35
C GLY A 123 -9.18 3.32 -2.08
N PRO A 124 -9.79 2.71 -1.06
CA PRO A 124 -10.09 3.39 0.20
C PRO A 124 -8.86 3.98 0.90
N PRO A 125 -7.71 3.27 1.03
CA PRO A 125 -6.50 3.85 1.61
C PRO A 125 -5.92 5.01 0.80
N THR A 126 -5.99 4.97 -0.53
CA THR A 126 -5.57 6.09 -1.39
C THR A 126 -6.36 7.36 -1.07
N LEU A 127 -7.69 7.23 -1.01
CA LEU A 127 -8.56 8.35 -0.68
C LEU A 127 -8.29 8.87 0.73
N LEU A 128 -8.17 7.98 1.71
CA LEU A 128 -7.90 8.35 3.10
C LEU A 128 -6.56 9.06 3.24
N GLY A 129 -5.49 8.53 2.65
CA GLY A 129 -4.16 9.14 2.66
C GLY A 129 -4.17 10.54 2.06
N HIS A 130 -4.84 10.72 0.91
CA HIS A 130 -5.04 12.04 0.31
C HIS A 130 -5.80 13.00 1.25
N LEU A 131 -6.94 12.57 1.80
CA LEU A 131 -7.77 13.42 2.65
C LEU A 131 -7.05 13.85 3.93
N LEU A 132 -6.31 12.95 4.56
CA LEU A 132 -5.51 13.25 5.75
C LEU A 132 -4.43 14.31 5.44
N ALA A 133 -3.71 14.16 4.34
CA ALA A 133 -2.70 15.13 3.93
C ALA A 133 -3.31 16.48 3.54
N ALA A 134 -4.46 16.48 2.88
CA ALA A 134 -5.11 17.72 2.42
C ALA A 134 -5.67 18.55 3.59
N ARG A 135 -6.14 17.93 4.67
CA ARG A 135 -6.67 18.61 5.86
C ARG A 135 -5.66 19.50 6.57
N GLY A 136 -4.38 19.15 6.57
CA GLY A 136 -3.33 19.90 7.27
C GLY A 136 -3.08 21.33 6.73
N ARG A 137 -3.80 21.80 5.70
CA ARG A 137 -3.72 23.17 5.14
C ARG A 137 -4.92 24.05 5.43
N ARG A 138 -5.88 23.60 6.18
CA ARG A 138 -6.95 24.52 6.63
C ARG A 138 -6.36 25.42 7.71
N SER A 139 -5.80 26.56 7.27
CA SER A 139 -5.47 27.70 8.15
C SER A 139 -6.72 28.09 8.93
N PRO A 140 -6.62 28.46 10.22
CA PRO A 140 -7.77 29.02 10.93
C PRO A 140 -8.24 30.24 10.11
N ARG A 141 -9.51 30.29 9.73
CA ARG A 141 -10.16 31.53 9.34
C ARG A 141 -9.99 32.45 10.55
N THR A 142 -9.13 33.44 10.45
CA THR A 142 -9.17 34.58 11.35
C THR A 142 -10.56 35.18 11.21
N ALA A 143 -11.39 34.95 12.22
CA ALA A 143 -12.61 35.72 12.41
C ALA A 143 -12.16 37.13 12.70
N GLY A 144 -12.30 38.03 11.69
CA GLY A 144 -12.23 39.45 11.83
C GLY A 144 -13.64 40.00 12.00
#